data_d90431054be783932008394a24d16aeb
#
_entry.id   d90431054be783932008394a24d16aeb
#
_cell.length_a   1.000
_cell.length_b   1.000
_cell.length_c   1.000
_cell.angle_alpha   90.00
_cell.angle_beta   90.00
_cell.angle_gamma   90.00
#
_symmetry.space_group_name_H-M   'P 1'
#
loop_
_entity.id
_entity.type
_entity.pdbx_description
1 polymer ?
#
loop_
_entity_poly.entity_id
_entity_poly.type
_entity_poly.pdbx_seq_one_letter_code
_entity_poly.pdbx_strand_id
1 'polypeptide(L)'
;MTEAQLEQAATLMQTVEGQNKFTYATNPSTTVQILDPSGNILTTGTSGSFDLTPGGEESQTFTIRTINQDGSITSFQKTFSITTYVDVDPAWAYLCGDGEKVWTYDSEVLGGCWGNLGYKAASNAEDFITNKNGIWWTCAPADLTGQLEGLKVPATGEETPDAYMTFILSGKKIVKNTGSQTINEGTFSFDMTASD
;
A
#
# COMPACT_ATOMS: atom_id res chain seq x y z
N MET A 1 -34.95 8.72 4.12
CA MET A 1 -34.39 9.42 2.92
C MET A 1 -34.36 8.42 1.78
N THR A 2 -34.75 8.82 0.58
CA THR A 2 -34.65 7.99 -0.63
C THR A 2 -33.28 8.22 -1.30
N GLU A 3 -32.89 7.32 -2.22
CA GLU A 3 -31.65 7.47 -2.98
C GLU A 3 -31.59 8.82 -3.72
N ALA A 4 -32.64 9.19 -4.45
CA ALA A 4 -32.72 10.47 -5.16
C ALA A 4 -32.60 11.69 -4.22
N GLN A 5 -33.13 11.61 -3.01
CA GLN A 5 -32.98 12.67 -2.01
C GLN A 5 -31.53 12.75 -1.49
N LEU A 6 -30.87 11.61 -1.30
CA LEU A 6 -29.48 11.57 -0.86
C LEU A 6 -28.56 12.11 -1.97
N GLU A 7 -28.77 11.70 -3.21
CA GLU A 7 -27.98 12.17 -4.37
C GLU A 7 -28.13 13.69 -4.59
N GLN A 8 -29.32 14.24 -4.34
CA GLN A 8 -29.53 15.67 -4.38
C GLN A 8 -28.88 16.43 -3.21
N ALA A 9 -28.84 15.81 -2.02
CA ALA A 9 -28.34 16.42 -0.81
C ALA A 9 -26.80 16.32 -0.68
N ALA A 10 -26.18 15.24 -1.18
CA ALA A 10 -24.76 14.97 -0.99
C ALA A 10 -23.95 15.29 -2.26
N THR A 11 -22.94 16.13 -2.09
CA THR A 11 -21.94 16.41 -3.12
C THR A 11 -20.64 15.71 -2.78
N LEU A 12 -20.08 14.97 -3.72
CA LEU A 12 -18.72 14.46 -3.70
C LEU A 12 -18.04 14.92 -4.99
N MET A 13 -16.85 15.52 -4.88
CA MET A 13 -16.12 16.03 -6.05
C MET A 13 -14.61 15.93 -5.82
N GLN A 14 -13.86 15.80 -6.91
CA GLN A 14 -12.42 16.02 -6.92
C GLN A 14 -12.12 17.50 -6.74
N THR A 15 -11.10 17.85 -5.96
CA THR A 15 -10.63 19.23 -5.80
C THR A 15 -10.12 19.79 -7.11
N VAL A 16 -9.42 18.94 -7.88
CA VAL A 16 -9.02 19.17 -9.26
C VAL A 16 -9.33 17.88 -10.03
N GLU A 17 -9.97 18.00 -11.18
CA GLU A 17 -10.34 16.88 -12.02
C GLU A 17 -9.14 15.98 -12.34
N GLY A 18 -9.31 14.67 -12.19
CA GLY A 18 -8.26 13.67 -12.40
C GLY A 18 -7.31 13.46 -11.22
N GLN A 19 -7.41 14.24 -10.13
CA GLN A 19 -6.54 14.08 -8.96
C GLN A 19 -7.16 13.21 -7.86
N ASN A 20 -6.28 12.75 -6.96
CA ASN A 20 -6.60 11.87 -5.82
C ASN A 20 -7.24 12.61 -4.63
N LYS A 21 -7.47 13.92 -4.69
CA LYS A 21 -8.00 14.72 -3.59
C LYS A 21 -9.49 15.00 -3.77
N PHE A 22 -10.25 14.74 -2.73
CA PHE A 22 -11.70 14.84 -2.73
C PHE A 22 -12.21 15.75 -1.63
N THR A 23 -13.32 16.44 -1.93
CA THR A 23 -14.12 17.14 -0.94
C THR A 23 -15.56 16.65 -1.02
N TYR A 24 -16.26 16.70 0.12
CA TYR A 24 -17.66 16.35 0.18
C TYR A 24 -18.42 17.30 1.12
N ALA A 25 -19.70 17.49 0.84
CA ALA A 25 -20.61 18.24 1.66
C ALA A 25 -22.05 17.77 1.47
N THR A 26 -22.89 17.99 2.49
CA THR A 26 -24.34 17.71 2.42
C THR A 26 -25.16 18.95 2.70
N ASN A 27 -26.23 19.13 1.94
CA ASN A 27 -27.22 20.18 2.15
C ASN A 27 -28.63 19.66 1.78
N PRO A 28 -29.57 19.48 2.75
CA PRO A 28 -29.43 19.78 4.17
C PRO A 28 -28.39 18.89 4.86
N SER A 29 -27.89 19.35 6.00
CA SER A 29 -26.86 18.65 6.78
C SER A 29 -27.31 17.24 7.16
N THR A 30 -26.63 16.26 6.59
CA THR A 30 -26.89 14.82 6.77
C THR A 30 -25.55 14.10 6.90
N THR A 31 -25.42 13.27 7.94
CA THR A 31 -24.20 12.45 8.08
C THR A 31 -24.17 11.37 7.00
N VAL A 32 -23.09 11.36 6.24
CA VAL A 32 -22.83 10.35 5.21
C VAL A 32 -21.53 9.61 5.52
N GLN A 33 -21.43 8.39 5.01
CA GLN A 33 -20.19 7.64 4.91
C GLN A 33 -19.84 7.51 3.43
N ILE A 34 -18.57 7.74 3.11
CA ILE A 34 -18.02 7.54 1.77
C ILE A 34 -17.13 6.31 1.81
N LEU A 35 -17.43 5.35 0.93
CA LEU A 35 -16.72 4.08 0.86
C LEU A 35 -15.94 4.00 -0.45
N ASP A 36 -14.77 3.37 -0.37
CA ASP A 36 -13.96 3.01 -1.52
C ASP A 36 -14.60 1.88 -2.35
N PRO A 37 -14.04 1.53 -3.53
CA PRO A 37 -14.54 0.42 -4.34
C PRO A 37 -14.52 -0.95 -3.64
N SER A 38 -13.69 -1.11 -2.61
CA SER A 38 -13.58 -2.33 -1.80
C SER A 38 -14.58 -2.37 -0.64
N GLY A 39 -15.32 -1.27 -0.41
CA GLY A 39 -16.31 -1.16 0.67
C GLY A 39 -15.74 -0.67 2.01
N ASN A 40 -14.47 -0.22 2.04
CA ASN A 40 -13.90 0.39 3.24
C ASN A 40 -14.37 1.84 3.40
N ILE A 41 -14.64 2.25 4.63
CA ILE A 41 -15.05 3.62 4.92
C ILE A 41 -13.82 4.53 4.85
N LEU A 42 -13.82 5.47 3.90
CA LEU A 42 -12.79 6.50 3.77
C LEU A 42 -13.03 7.66 4.75
N THR A 43 -14.28 8.07 4.91
CA THR A 43 -14.65 9.17 5.78
C THR A 43 -16.11 9.10 6.21
N THR A 44 -16.44 9.79 7.31
CA THR A 44 -17.80 9.92 7.85
C THR A 44 -18.01 11.36 8.32
N GLY A 45 -19.09 11.99 7.91
CA GLY A 45 -19.43 13.35 8.34
C GLY A 45 -20.48 14.01 7.47
N THR A 46 -20.71 15.30 7.71
CA THR A 46 -21.62 16.14 6.92
C THR A 46 -20.87 16.95 5.86
N SER A 47 -19.57 17.13 6.03
CA SER A 47 -18.63 17.74 5.10
C SER A 47 -17.20 17.40 5.49
N GLY A 48 -16.27 17.52 4.54
CA GLY A 48 -14.85 17.28 4.78
C GLY A 48 -14.08 17.04 3.50
N SER A 49 -12.87 16.52 3.67
CA SER A 49 -11.97 16.12 2.58
C SER A 49 -11.28 14.82 2.92
N PHE A 50 -10.82 14.12 1.90
CA PHE A 50 -9.93 12.97 2.02
C PHE A 50 -9.06 12.83 0.78
N ASP A 51 -7.93 12.20 0.95
CA ASP A 51 -6.99 11.90 -0.14
C ASP A 51 -6.91 10.40 -0.34
N LEU A 52 -6.81 9.97 -1.60
CA LEU A 52 -6.59 8.56 -1.92
C LEU A 52 -5.08 8.28 -1.99
N THR A 53 -4.70 7.14 -1.48
CA THR A 53 -3.33 6.62 -1.64
C THR A 53 -3.15 6.04 -3.04
N PRO A 54 -1.93 6.11 -3.61
CA PRO A 54 -1.61 5.51 -4.89
C PRO A 54 -1.93 4.01 -4.96
N GLY A 55 -2.07 3.48 -6.18
CA GLY A 55 -2.25 2.06 -6.45
C GLY A 55 -3.68 1.58 -6.63
N GLY A 56 -4.66 2.49 -6.64
CA GLY A 56 -6.01 2.19 -7.12
C GLY A 56 -6.09 2.15 -8.64
N GLU A 57 -7.17 1.58 -9.15
CA GLU A 57 -7.50 1.66 -10.58
C GLU A 57 -7.76 3.11 -11.00
N GLU A 58 -7.55 3.44 -12.27
CA GLU A 58 -7.83 4.78 -12.79
C GLU A 58 -9.29 5.15 -12.62
N SER A 59 -10.21 4.23 -12.92
CA SER A 59 -11.65 4.45 -12.73
C SER A 59 -12.10 3.84 -11.41
N GLN A 60 -12.51 4.69 -10.47
CA GLN A 60 -12.94 4.27 -9.14
C GLN A 60 -14.38 4.70 -8.86
N THR A 61 -15.19 3.75 -8.38
CA THR A 61 -16.59 3.98 -8.00
C THR A 61 -16.73 4.01 -6.49
N PHE A 62 -17.12 5.14 -5.97
CA PHE A 62 -17.37 5.36 -4.54
C PHE A 62 -18.83 5.20 -4.22
N THR A 63 -19.11 4.62 -3.05
CA THR A 63 -20.46 4.54 -2.49
C THR A 63 -20.64 5.62 -1.43
N ILE A 64 -21.62 6.48 -1.61
CA ILE A 64 -22.06 7.48 -0.62
C ILE A 64 -23.31 6.93 0.05
N ARG A 65 -23.28 6.74 1.36
CA ARG A 65 -24.41 6.17 2.10
C ARG A 65 -24.75 6.94 3.36
N THR A 66 -26.01 6.86 3.77
CA THR A 66 -26.50 7.36 5.06
C THR A 66 -27.35 6.29 5.75
N ILE A 67 -27.45 6.39 7.06
CA ILE A 67 -28.32 5.55 7.89
C ILE A 67 -29.55 6.37 8.25
N ASN A 68 -30.72 5.89 7.87
CA ASN A 68 -32.00 6.49 8.20
C ASN A 68 -32.38 6.29 9.66
N GLN A 69 -33.36 7.03 10.17
CA GLN A 69 -33.84 6.92 11.55
C GLN A 69 -34.41 5.53 11.89
N ASP A 70 -34.93 4.82 10.90
CA ASP A 70 -35.43 3.44 11.03
C ASP A 70 -34.35 2.36 10.97
N GLY A 71 -33.06 2.77 10.85
CA GLY A 71 -31.91 1.90 10.71
C GLY A 71 -31.65 1.38 9.28
N SER A 72 -32.50 1.73 8.32
CA SER A 72 -32.23 1.38 6.90
C SER A 72 -31.08 2.20 6.33
N ILE A 73 -30.39 1.63 5.34
CA ILE A 73 -29.30 2.28 4.64
C ILE A 73 -29.80 2.75 3.28
N THR A 74 -29.57 4.02 2.98
CA THR A 74 -29.75 4.59 1.63
C THR A 74 -28.40 4.93 1.07
N SER A 75 -28.15 4.59 -0.20
CA SER A 75 -26.87 4.85 -0.88
C SER A 75 -27.04 5.14 -2.36
N PHE A 76 -26.05 5.83 -2.92
CA PHE A 76 -25.84 5.98 -4.36
C PHE A 76 -24.35 5.86 -4.67
N GLN A 77 -24.02 5.71 -5.95
CA GLN A 77 -22.64 5.54 -6.39
C GLN A 77 -22.21 6.69 -7.32
N LYS A 78 -20.93 7.05 -7.25
CA LYS A 78 -20.31 8.03 -8.13
C LYS A 78 -18.93 7.56 -8.57
N THR A 79 -18.68 7.59 -9.88
CA THR A 79 -17.42 7.17 -10.48
C THR A 79 -16.56 8.37 -10.85
N PHE A 80 -15.26 8.27 -10.57
CA PHE A 80 -14.26 9.27 -10.92
C PHE A 80 -13.08 8.62 -11.62
N SER A 81 -12.46 9.34 -12.57
CA SER A 81 -11.15 9.00 -13.12
C SER A 81 -10.06 9.65 -12.26
N ILE A 82 -9.04 8.87 -11.88
CA ILE A 82 -7.91 9.33 -11.08
C ILE A 82 -6.64 9.00 -11.82
N THR A 83 -6.11 9.99 -12.53
CA THR A 83 -4.93 9.86 -13.38
C THR A 83 -3.66 10.42 -12.75
N THR A 84 -3.82 11.24 -11.71
CA THR A 84 -2.70 11.95 -11.08
C THR A 84 -2.82 11.90 -9.56
N TYR A 85 -1.75 11.47 -8.92
CA TYR A 85 -1.61 11.50 -7.47
C TYR A 85 -0.70 12.65 -7.06
N VAL A 86 -1.21 13.57 -6.23
CA VAL A 86 -0.49 14.72 -5.70
C VAL A 86 -0.33 14.61 -4.18
N ASP A 87 0.70 15.25 -3.65
CA ASP A 87 1.05 15.23 -2.22
C ASP A 87 1.19 13.83 -1.64
N VAL A 88 1.75 12.94 -2.46
CA VAL A 88 2.00 11.53 -2.10
C VAL A 88 3.26 11.44 -1.25
N ASP A 89 3.21 10.63 -0.20
CA ASP A 89 4.40 10.35 0.62
C ASP A 89 5.53 9.78 -0.26
N PRO A 90 6.76 10.29 -0.15
CA PRO A 90 7.90 9.80 -0.92
C PRO A 90 8.20 8.30 -0.78
N ALA A 91 7.73 7.66 0.29
CA ALA A 91 7.87 6.21 0.48
C ALA A 91 7.31 5.40 -0.69
N TRP A 92 6.23 5.87 -1.33
CA TRP A 92 5.66 5.21 -2.49
C TRP A 92 6.62 5.19 -3.68
N ALA A 93 7.22 6.34 -4.02
CA ALA A 93 8.20 6.42 -5.09
C ALA A 93 9.49 5.67 -4.73
N TYR A 94 9.89 5.70 -3.47
CA TYR A 94 11.04 4.92 -3.00
C TYR A 94 10.83 3.42 -3.22
N LEU A 95 9.67 2.87 -2.86
CA LEU A 95 9.37 1.44 -2.97
C LEU A 95 9.02 1.00 -4.40
N CYS A 96 8.19 1.76 -5.11
CA CYS A 96 7.59 1.38 -6.40
C CYS A 96 8.14 2.16 -7.61
N GLY A 97 9.07 3.12 -7.42
CA GLY A 97 9.51 3.99 -8.51
C GLY A 97 8.33 4.77 -9.11
N ASP A 98 8.34 4.93 -10.42
CA ASP A 98 7.27 5.60 -11.18
C ASP A 98 6.07 4.66 -11.48
N GLY A 99 5.99 3.50 -10.84
CA GLY A 99 4.90 2.54 -11.02
C GLY A 99 5.30 1.10 -10.74
N GLU A 100 6.55 0.75 -11.01
CA GLU A 100 7.12 -0.57 -10.74
C GLU A 100 8.59 -0.43 -10.40
N LYS A 101 9.06 -1.16 -9.38
CA LYS A 101 10.47 -1.21 -9.00
C LYS A 101 10.88 -2.61 -8.58
N VAL A 102 12.00 -3.06 -9.15
CA VAL A 102 12.63 -4.33 -8.82
C VAL A 102 13.66 -4.10 -7.72
N TRP A 103 13.57 -4.93 -6.68
CA TRP A 103 14.52 -4.99 -5.59
C TRP A 103 15.22 -6.33 -5.59
N THR A 104 16.54 -6.30 -5.55
CA THR A 104 17.37 -7.49 -5.50
C THR A 104 18.40 -7.38 -4.37
N TYR A 105 19.14 -8.45 -4.15
CA TYR A 105 20.24 -8.46 -3.20
C TYR A 105 21.37 -7.57 -3.71
N ASP A 106 21.93 -6.78 -2.81
CA ASP A 106 23.17 -6.06 -3.11
C ASP A 106 24.36 -7.01 -2.93
N SER A 107 24.96 -7.44 -4.04
CA SER A 107 26.09 -8.35 -4.04
C SER A 107 27.36 -7.77 -3.43
N GLU A 108 27.44 -6.46 -3.31
CA GLU A 108 28.59 -5.76 -2.73
C GLU A 108 28.44 -5.58 -1.20
N VAL A 109 27.22 -5.57 -0.71
CA VAL A 109 26.93 -5.47 0.72
C VAL A 109 26.88 -6.89 1.33
N LEU A 110 27.78 -7.16 2.24
CA LEU A 110 27.83 -8.42 3.02
C LEU A 110 27.85 -9.70 2.18
N GLY A 111 28.38 -9.63 0.95
CA GLY A 111 28.43 -10.81 0.07
C GLY A 111 27.06 -11.23 -0.50
N GLY A 112 26.16 -10.25 -0.71
CA GLY A 112 24.81 -10.52 -1.25
C GLY A 112 23.86 -11.12 -0.24
N CYS A 113 24.01 -10.78 1.04
CA CYS A 113 23.22 -11.38 2.11
C CYS A 113 21.80 -10.85 2.18
N TRP A 114 20.90 -11.73 2.48
CA TRP A 114 19.51 -11.50 2.82
C TRP A 114 19.36 -11.30 4.32
N GLY A 115 19.05 -10.12 4.75
CA GLY A 115 18.88 -9.88 6.16
C GLY A 115 20.14 -10.15 6.97
N ASN A 116 20.39 -9.28 7.87
CA ASN A 116 21.50 -9.37 8.80
C ASN A 116 20.93 -9.46 10.20
N LEU A 117 21.41 -10.42 10.97
CA LEU A 117 21.16 -10.41 12.39
C LEU A 117 22.27 -9.61 13.07
N GLY A 118 21.87 -8.61 13.80
CA GLY A 118 22.79 -7.78 14.55
C GLY A 118 22.05 -6.99 15.63
N TYR A 119 22.81 -6.34 16.48
CA TYR A 119 22.23 -5.41 17.45
C TYR A 119 22.08 -4.04 16.84
N LYS A 120 21.17 -3.25 17.39
CA LYS A 120 21.18 -1.81 17.28
C LYS A 120 22.36 -1.22 18.11
N ALA A 121 23.55 -1.79 17.92
CA ALA A 121 24.78 -1.28 18.54
C ALA A 121 25.47 -0.26 17.64
N ALA A 122 25.06 -0.19 16.37
CA ALA A 122 25.51 0.85 15.47
C ALA A 122 24.97 2.22 15.91
N SER A 123 25.82 3.23 15.84
CA SER A 123 25.45 4.58 16.25
C SER A 123 24.42 5.22 15.32
N ASN A 124 24.31 4.74 14.11
CA ASN A 124 23.37 5.18 13.08
C ASN A 124 23.24 4.10 11.98
N ALA A 125 22.30 4.30 11.05
CA ALA A 125 22.06 3.36 9.96
C ALA A 125 23.27 3.23 9.02
N GLU A 126 24.02 4.31 8.78
CA GLU A 126 25.21 4.30 7.94
C GLU A 126 26.32 3.44 8.56
N ASP A 127 26.53 3.56 9.85
CA ASP A 127 27.53 2.77 10.59
C ASP A 127 27.17 1.27 10.52
N PHE A 128 25.90 0.94 10.64
CA PHE A 128 25.42 -0.44 10.48
C PHE A 128 25.62 -0.98 9.05
N ILE A 129 25.26 -0.21 8.03
CA ILE A 129 25.33 -0.61 6.64
C ILE A 129 26.78 -0.60 6.14
N THR A 130 27.50 0.51 6.36
CA THR A 130 28.82 0.73 5.78
C THR A 130 29.92 0.02 6.57
N ASN A 131 29.92 0.15 7.88
CA ASN A 131 30.94 -0.40 8.75
C ASN A 131 30.58 -1.78 9.32
N LYS A 132 29.33 -2.24 9.09
CA LYS A 132 28.83 -3.56 9.54
C LYS A 132 28.94 -3.76 11.06
N ASN A 133 28.91 -2.68 11.82
CA ASN A 133 28.93 -2.72 13.26
C ASN A 133 27.66 -3.40 13.80
N GLY A 134 27.86 -4.29 14.78
CA GLY A 134 26.77 -5.02 15.40
C GLY A 134 26.24 -6.21 14.57
N ILE A 135 26.78 -6.45 13.37
CA ILE A 135 26.42 -7.63 12.57
C ILE A 135 27.24 -8.83 13.06
N TRP A 136 26.55 -9.85 13.53
CA TRP A 136 27.16 -11.07 14.02
C TRP A 136 26.78 -12.32 13.23
N TRP A 137 25.76 -12.22 12.36
CA TRP A 137 25.35 -13.29 11.47
C TRP A 137 24.78 -12.74 10.17
N THR A 138 25.11 -13.41 9.08
CA THR A 138 24.62 -13.08 7.73
C THR A 138 24.09 -14.35 7.08
N CYS A 139 23.04 -14.22 6.27
CA CYS A 139 22.44 -15.31 5.53
C CYS A 139 22.54 -15.02 4.03
N ALA A 140 23.30 -15.81 3.33
CA ALA A 140 23.34 -15.75 1.88
C ALA A 140 22.00 -16.26 1.27
N PRO A 141 21.64 -15.85 0.05
CA PRO A 141 20.43 -16.36 -0.62
C PRO A 141 20.35 -17.89 -0.66
N ALA A 142 21.47 -18.57 -0.89
CA ALA A 142 21.54 -20.02 -0.92
C ALA A 142 21.24 -20.69 0.44
N ASP A 143 21.43 -19.98 1.54
CA ASP A 143 21.18 -20.52 2.88
C ASP A 143 19.68 -20.46 3.25
N LEU A 144 18.88 -19.67 2.54
CA LEU A 144 17.48 -19.44 2.86
C LEU A 144 16.64 -20.71 2.78
N THR A 145 16.88 -21.55 1.80
CA THR A 145 16.14 -22.81 1.65
C THR A 145 16.26 -23.67 2.91
N GLY A 146 17.48 -23.87 3.43
CA GLY A 146 17.71 -24.62 4.66
C GLY A 146 17.11 -23.95 5.91
N GLN A 147 17.09 -22.61 5.96
CA GLN A 147 16.49 -21.87 7.06
C GLN A 147 14.95 -22.03 7.07
N LEU A 148 14.32 -21.95 5.91
CA LEU A 148 12.88 -22.12 5.77
C LEU A 148 12.44 -23.55 6.09
N GLU A 149 13.21 -24.56 5.66
CA GLU A 149 12.97 -25.96 6.02
C GLU A 149 13.04 -26.19 7.54
N GLY A 150 14.03 -25.60 8.20
CA GLY A 150 14.17 -25.66 9.65
C GLY A 150 12.99 -25.04 10.40
N LEU A 151 12.37 -24.02 9.84
CA LEU A 151 11.16 -23.36 10.36
C LEU A 151 9.85 -24.06 9.94
N LYS A 152 9.93 -25.15 9.17
CA LYS A 152 8.76 -25.83 8.58
C LYS A 152 7.90 -24.93 7.69
N VAL A 153 8.49 -23.92 7.09
CA VAL A 153 7.87 -23.11 6.06
C VAL A 153 8.00 -23.87 4.74
N PRO A 154 6.92 -24.06 3.97
CA PRO A 154 7.01 -24.74 2.68
C PRO A 154 8.08 -24.09 1.80
N ALA A 155 9.00 -24.91 1.31
CA ALA A 155 10.00 -24.45 0.36
C ALA A 155 9.30 -24.03 -0.94
N THR A 156 9.50 -22.79 -1.35
CA THR A 156 8.90 -22.20 -2.55
C THR A 156 9.85 -22.23 -3.74
N GLY A 157 10.91 -23.04 -3.65
CA GLY A 157 11.97 -23.15 -4.63
C GLY A 157 13.32 -22.73 -4.07
N GLU A 158 14.37 -23.02 -4.80
CA GLU A 158 15.73 -22.66 -4.41
C GLU A 158 15.97 -21.17 -4.68
N GLU A 159 16.31 -20.44 -3.62
CA GLU A 159 16.69 -19.04 -3.69
C GLU A 159 18.08 -18.92 -4.32
N THR A 160 18.22 -18.11 -5.36
CA THR A 160 19.49 -17.86 -6.02
C THR A 160 19.97 -16.42 -5.81
N PRO A 161 21.25 -16.11 -6.08
CA PRO A 161 21.72 -14.72 -6.03
C PRO A 161 20.95 -13.76 -6.97
N ASP A 162 20.31 -14.28 -8.02
CA ASP A 162 19.51 -13.51 -8.97
C ASP A 162 18.05 -13.33 -8.53
N ALA A 163 17.71 -13.75 -7.32
CA ALA A 163 16.38 -13.58 -6.77
C ALA A 163 16.03 -12.10 -6.58
N TYR A 164 14.76 -11.77 -6.81
CA TYR A 164 14.29 -10.39 -6.70
C TYR A 164 12.83 -10.33 -6.24
N MET A 165 12.44 -9.16 -5.79
CA MET A 165 11.04 -8.79 -5.52
C MET A 165 10.67 -7.57 -6.36
N THR A 166 9.52 -7.63 -7.01
CA THR A 166 8.97 -6.50 -7.74
C THR A 166 7.80 -5.91 -6.96
N PHE A 167 7.88 -4.63 -6.64
CA PHE A 167 6.78 -3.87 -6.07
C PHE A 167 6.10 -3.08 -7.18
N ILE A 168 4.82 -3.35 -7.38
CA ILE A 168 3.99 -2.77 -8.44
C ILE A 168 2.93 -1.89 -7.77
N LEU A 169 2.92 -0.60 -8.13
CA LEU A 169 2.02 0.38 -7.55
C LEU A 169 0.55 0.07 -7.87
N SER A 170 0.26 -0.25 -9.13
CA SER A 170 -1.10 -0.64 -9.55
C SER A 170 -1.54 -1.91 -8.84
N GLY A 171 -2.64 -1.81 -8.10
CA GLY A 171 -3.15 -2.90 -7.26
C GLY A 171 -2.30 -3.20 -6.03
N LYS A 172 -1.25 -2.41 -5.74
CA LYS A 172 -0.34 -2.61 -4.59
C LYS A 172 0.19 -4.04 -4.53
N LYS A 173 0.69 -4.53 -5.66
CA LYS A 173 1.14 -5.92 -5.80
C LYS A 173 2.61 -6.08 -5.46
N ILE A 174 2.94 -7.24 -4.92
CA ILE A 174 4.31 -7.71 -4.74
C ILE A 174 4.47 -9.05 -5.42
N VAL A 175 5.54 -9.20 -6.20
CA VAL A 175 5.88 -10.45 -6.89
C VAL A 175 7.26 -10.89 -6.44
N LYS A 176 7.39 -12.11 -5.97
CA LYS A 176 8.66 -12.72 -5.59
C LYS A 176 9.14 -13.66 -6.68
N ASN A 177 10.41 -13.55 -7.05
CA ASN A 177 11.10 -14.44 -8.00
C ASN A 177 12.37 -14.98 -7.35
N THR A 178 12.63 -16.26 -7.51
CA THR A 178 13.84 -16.92 -6.95
C THR A 178 15.09 -16.76 -7.83
N GLY A 179 14.96 -16.08 -8.97
CA GLY A 179 15.97 -16.01 -10.02
C GLY A 179 15.76 -17.06 -11.12
N SER A 180 15.02 -18.12 -10.85
CA SER A 180 14.67 -19.16 -11.83
C SER A 180 13.18 -19.20 -12.17
N GLN A 181 12.33 -18.79 -11.23
CA GLN A 181 10.87 -18.80 -11.41
C GLN A 181 10.16 -17.78 -10.50
N THR A 182 9.00 -17.30 -10.93
CA THR A 182 8.07 -16.58 -10.04
C THR A 182 7.40 -17.59 -9.11
N ILE A 183 7.48 -17.35 -7.82
CA ILE A 183 7.01 -18.30 -6.81
C ILE A 183 5.82 -17.79 -6.01
N ASN A 184 5.64 -16.48 -5.93
CA ASN A 184 4.60 -15.92 -5.09
C ASN A 184 4.16 -14.55 -5.56
N GLU A 185 2.86 -14.29 -5.42
CA GLU A 185 2.26 -12.98 -5.64
C GLU A 185 1.42 -12.62 -4.43
N GLY A 186 1.42 -11.36 -4.08
CA GLY A 186 0.67 -10.83 -2.96
C GLY A 186 0.37 -9.35 -3.11
N THR A 187 -0.15 -8.77 -2.06
CA THR A 187 -0.37 -7.33 -1.96
C THR A 187 0.38 -6.77 -0.77
N PHE A 188 0.67 -5.48 -0.80
CA PHE A 188 1.31 -4.76 0.30
C PHE A 188 0.51 -3.51 0.68
N SER A 189 0.77 -3.00 1.88
CA SER A 189 0.26 -1.71 2.34
C SER A 189 1.32 -1.02 3.18
N PHE A 190 1.27 0.31 3.24
CA PHE A 190 2.05 1.09 4.20
C PHE A 190 1.19 1.40 5.43
N ASP A 191 1.75 1.18 6.59
CA ASP A 191 1.24 1.76 7.83
C ASP A 191 1.90 3.12 8.04
N MET A 192 1.22 4.16 7.54
CA MET A 192 1.70 5.54 7.64
C MET A 192 1.48 6.15 9.03
N THR A 193 0.90 5.39 9.96
CA THR A 193 0.68 5.84 11.35
C THR A 193 1.74 5.31 12.31
N ALA A 194 2.55 4.35 11.88
CA ALA A 194 3.65 3.83 12.67
C ALA A 194 4.69 4.95 12.88
N SER A 195 5.00 5.24 14.14
CA SER A 195 6.14 6.09 14.50
C SER A 195 7.35 5.20 14.79
N ASP A 196 8.49 5.56 14.24
CA ASP A 196 9.78 4.91 14.50
C ASP A 196 10.18 4.98 15.99
#